data_393ce593f3dd63945b6c52f450cf5e64
#
_entry.id   393ce593f3dd63945b6c52f450cf5e64
#
_cell.length_a   1.000
_cell.length_b   1.000
_cell.length_c   1.000
_cell.angle_alpha   90.00
_cell.angle_beta   90.00
_cell.angle_gamma   90.00
#
_symmetry.space_group_name_H-M   'P 1'
#
loop_
_entity.id
_entity.type
_entity.pdbx_description
1 polymer ?
#
loop_
_entity_poly.entity_id
_entity_poly.type
_entity_poly.pdbx_seq_one_letter_code
_entity_poly.pdbx_strand_id
1 'polypeptide(L)'
;EHKRDYILFAIYLLLATMTKPSFTIVLVGAAGILMLWRMFRSRFRNFVPTVWLGVCFIPTFMDLLYQFRGVFVPQEGQEGGIGFTFGHVWAQYCGNLPLAIGLAIGFPILVLLLNYKELHKDSIYRFSWQVYVMSFLMAFFLYEKGFREMDFNFSWGYMYGIFFAFVGALLVLL
;
A
#
# COMPACT_ATOMS: atom_id res chain seq x y z
N GLU A 1 24.96 -8.40 -10.45
CA GLU A 1 24.41 -7.85 -9.17
C GLU A 1 22.90 -7.71 -9.25
N HIS A 2 22.39 -7.00 -10.22
CA HIS A 2 20.95 -6.68 -10.31
C HIS A 2 20.01 -7.90 -10.43
N LYS A 3 20.40 -9.00 -11.06
CA LYS A 3 19.55 -10.20 -11.21
C LYS A 3 19.22 -10.85 -9.87
N ARG A 4 20.18 -10.92 -8.97
CA ARG A 4 19.99 -11.47 -7.63
C ARG A 4 18.99 -10.63 -6.83
N ASP A 5 19.06 -9.31 -6.95
CA ASP A 5 18.18 -8.40 -6.21
C ASP A 5 16.71 -8.53 -6.66
N TYR A 6 16.47 -8.70 -7.98
CA TYR A 6 15.15 -8.98 -8.51
C TYR A 6 14.57 -10.31 -8.00
N ILE A 7 15.40 -11.36 -7.97
CA ILE A 7 14.97 -12.68 -7.47
C ILE A 7 14.65 -12.60 -5.97
N LEU A 8 15.52 -12.00 -5.17
CA LEU A 8 15.31 -11.85 -3.73
C LEU A 8 14.05 -11.01 -3.46
N PHE A 9 13.86 -9.92 -4.21
CA PHE A 9 12.65 -9.11 -4.10
C PHE A 9 11.39 -9.93 -4.38
N ALA A 10 11.37 -10.72 -5.47
CA ALA A 10 10.23 -11.55 -5.82
C ALA A 10 9.91 -12.60 -4.73
N ILE A 11 10.95 -13.24 -4.17
CA ILE A 11 10.81 -14.23 -3.09
C ILE A 11 10.24 -13.57 -1.83
N TYR A 12 10.84 -12.47 -1.36
CA TYR A 12 10.37 -11.78 -0.16
C TYR A 12 8.97 -11.22 -0.33
N LEU A 13 8.64 -10.71 -1.51
CA LEU A 13 7.31 -10.20 -1.81
C LEU A 13 6.27 -11.33 -1.78
N LEU A 14 6.57 -12.49 -2.36
CA LEU A 14 5.70 -13.66 -2.32
C LEU A 14 5.48 -14.14 -0.88
N LEU A 15 6.55 -14.28 -0.09
CA LEU A 15 6.45 -14.68 1.32
C LEU A 15 5.62 -13.67 2.13
N ALA A 16 5.82 -12.37 1.90
CA ALA A 16 5.02 -11.33 2.55
C ALA A 16 3.54 -11.44 2.17
N THR A 17 3.23 -11.76 0.90
CA THR A 17 1.86 -11.94 0.41
C THR A 17 1.18 -13.14 1.06
N MET A 18 1.88 -14.26 1.14
CA MET A 18 1.37 -15.48 1.80
C MET A 18 1.07 -15.25 3.28
N THR A 19 1.78 -14.33 3.94
CA THR A 19 1.53 -14.00 5.35
C THR A 19 0.44 -12.94 5.52
N LYS A 20 0.45 -11.87 4.72
CA LYS A 20 -0.51 -10.77 4.82
C LYS A 20 -0.71 -10.06 3.46
N PRO A 21 -1.70 -10.48 2.67
CA PRO A 21 -1.95 -9.95 1.33
C PRO A 21 -2.24 -8.44 1.31
N SER A 22 -2.84 -7.90 2.36
CA SER A 22 -3.20 -6.47 2.45
C SER A 22 -1.98 -5.54 2.30
N PHE A 23 -0.81 -5.93 2.82
CA PHE A 23 0.44 -5.20 2.64
C PHE A 23 0.84 -5.15 1.17
N THR A 24 0.81 -6.29 0.52
CA THR A 24 1.22 -6.42 -0.88
C THR A 24 0.35 -5.59 -1.81
N ILE A 25 -0.97 -5.55 -1.59
CA ILE A 25 -1.88 -4.75 -2.41
C ILE A 25 -1.49 -3.26 -2.34
N VAL A 26 -1.19 -2.74 -1.14
CA VAL A 26 -0.71 -1.36 -0.95
C VAL A 26 0.65 -1.14 -1.64
N LEU A 27 1.60 -2.05 -1.43
CA LEU A 27 2.94 -1.94 -2.00
C LEU A 27 2.92 -1.97 -3.53
N VAL A 28 2.12 -2.88 -4.12
CA VAL A 28 1.92 -2.96 -5.57
C VAL A 28 1.34 -1.68 -6.13
N GLY A 29 0.33 -1.11 -5.46
CA GLY A 29 -0.25 0.17 -5.86
C GLY A 29 0.78 1.31 -5.82
N ALA A 30 1.50 1.46 -4.72
CA ALA A 30 2.53 2.49 -4.56
C ALA A 30 3.69 2.30 -5.56
N ALA A 31 4.20 1.08 -5.70
CA ALA A 31 5.28 0.75 -6.63
C ALA A 31 4.84 0.93 -8.08
N GLY A 32 3.63 0.50 -8.44
CA GLY A 32 3.08 0.65 -9.79
C GLY A 32 3.00 2.10 -10.23
N ILE A 33 2.46 2.98 -9.38
CA ILE A 33 2.40 4.42 -9.66
C ILE A 33 3.81 5.00 -9.82
N LEU A 34 4.74 4.65 -8.92
CA LEU A 34 6.13 5.11 -9.01
C LEU A 34 6.82 4.64 -10.29
N MET A 35 6.63 3.37 -10.67
CA MET A 35 7.21 2.78 -11.88
C MET A 35 6.69 3.47 -13.13
N LEU A 36 5.38 3.67 -13.23
CA LEU A 36 4.76 4.39 -14.34
C LEU A 36 5.27 5.83 -14.42
N TRP A 37 5.26 6.54 -13.30
CA TRP A 37 5.76 7.92 -13.26
C TRP A 37 7.22 8.03 -13.69
N ARG A 38 8.11 7.13 -13.19
CA ARG A 38 9.51 7.08 -13.60
C ARG A 38 9.68 6.76 -15.09
N MET A 39 8.88 5.84 -15.61
CA MET A 39 8.90 5.46 -17.03
C MET A 39 8.55 6.66 -17.92
N PHE A 40 7.46 7.37 -17.63
CA PHE A 40 7.06 8.56 -18.40
C PHE A 40 8.08 9.69 -18.25
N ARG A 41 8.58 9.98 -17.04
CA ARG A 41 9.57 11.03 -16.81
C ARG A 41 10.90 10.75 -17.49
N SER A 42 11.31 9.49 -17.61
CA SER A 42 12.53 9.08 -18.30
C SER A 42 12.37 8.98 -19.83
N ARG A 43 11.20 9.32 -20.37
CA ARG A 43 10.86 9.09 -21.78
C ARG A 43 11.14 7.65 -22.21
N PHE A 44 10.67 6.69 -21.41
CA PHE A 44 10.81 5.24 -21.60
C PHE A 44 12.25 4.69 -21.59
N ARG A 45 13.25 5.48 -21.23
CA ARG A 45 14.63 4.96 -21.08
C ARG A 45 14.76 3.88 -20.02
N ASN A 46 13.89 3.88 -19.01
CA ASN A 46 13.83 2.89 -17.93
C ASN A 46 12.81 1.76 -18.21
N PHE A 47 12.41 1.55 -19.45
CA PHE A 47 11.40 0.55 -19.81
C PHE A 47 11.82 -0.86 -19.41
N VAL A 48 13.02 -1.29 -19.80
CA VAL A 48 13.51 -2.66 -19.52
C VAL A 48 13.60 -2.96 -18.02
N PRO A 49 14.25 -2.14 -17.18
CA PRO A 49 14.24 -2.34 -15.72
C PRO A 49 12.84 -2.33 -15.12
N THR A 50 11.93 -1.51 -15.64
CA THR A 50 10.53 -1.45 -15.19
C THR A 50 9.80 -2.75 -15.50
N VAL A 51 10.00 -3.31 -16.70
CA VAL A 51 9.41 -4.60 -17.08
C VAL A 51 9.96 -5.73 -16.19
N TRP A 52 11.26 -5.79 -15.96
CA TRP A 52 11.85 -6.80 -15.08
C TRP A 52 11.29 -6.72 -13.65
N LEU A 53 11.15 -5.51 -13.12
CA LEU A 53 10.50 -5.33 -11.82
C LEU A 53 9.03 -5.78 -11.86
N GLY A 54 8.30 -5.47 -12.94
CA GLY A 54 6.93 -5.95 -13.15
C GLY A 54 6.83 -7.47 -13.17
N VAL A 55 7.77 -8.15 -13.81
CA VAL A 55 7.84 -9.63 -13.83
C VAL A 55 7.98 -10.21 -12.42
N CYS A 56 8.72 -9.53 -11.53
CA CYS A 56 8.87 -9.96 -10.13
C CYS A 56 7.55 -9.99 -9.33
N PHE A 57 6.54 -9.25 -9.79
CA PHE A 57 5.20 -9.26 -9.15
C PHE A 57 4.33 -10.43 -9.61
N ILE A 58 4.67 -11.14 -10.70
CA ILE A 58 3.82 -12.20 -11.26
C ILE A 58 3.52 -13.31 -10.25
N PRO A 59 4.51 -13.91 -9.54
CA PRO A 59 4.23 -14.96 -8.55
C PRO A 59 3.28 -14.47 -7.46
N THR A 60 3.47 -13.26 -7.02
CA THR A 60 2.63 -12.59 -6.02
C THR A 60 1.19 -12.38 -6.51
N PHE A 61 1.01 -11.95 -7.75
CA PHE A 61 -0.33 -11.83 -8.34
C PHE A 61 -1.04 -13.18 -8.48
N MET A 62 -0.31 -14.24 -8.82
CA MET A 62 -0.87 -15.59 -8.88
C MET A 62 -1.34 -16.06 -7.50
N ASP A 63 -0.56 -15.80 -6.45
CA ASP A 63 -0.93 -16.11 -5.07
C ASP A 63 -2.15 -15.28 -4.62
N LEU A 64 -2.17 -13.97 -4.91
CA LEU A 64 -3.33 -13.13 -4.63
C LEU A 64 -4.61 -13.60 -5.33
N LEU A 65 -4.52 -14.01 -6.59
CA LEU A 65 -5.66 -14.57 -7.34
C LEU A 65 -6.13 -15.90 -6.74
N TYR A 66 -5.21 -16.75 -6.32
CA TYR A 66 -5.53 -17.99 -5.64
C TYR A 66 -6.26 -17.74 -4.32
N GLN A 67 -5.71 -16.86 -3.47
CA GLN A 67 -6.32 -16.47 -2.20
C GLN A 67 -7.69 -15.80 -2.42
N PHE A 68 -7.81 -14.93 -3.42
CA PHE A 68 -9.06 -14.26 -3.75
C PHE A 68 -10.15 -15.27 -4.12
N ARG A 69 -9.84 -16.26 -4.97
CA ARG A 69 -10.79 -17.31 -5.35
C ARG A 69 -11.23 -18.17 -4.17
N GLY A 70 -10.34 -18.42 -3.21
CA GLY A 70 -10.66 -19.19 -2.01
C GLY A 70 -11.50 -18.44 -0.98
N VAL A 71 -11.33 -17.11 -0.90
CA VAL A 71 -11.95 -16.27 0.13
C VAL A 71 -13.25 -15.61 -0.36
N PHE A 72 -13.33 -15.26 -1.64
CA PHE A 72 -14.48 -14.55 -2.23
C PHE A 72 -15.41 -15.47 -3.04
N VAL A 73 -15.55 -16.72 -2.63
CA VAL A 73 -16.63 -17.57 -3.15
C VAL A 73 -17.94 -16.98 -2.62
N PRO A 74 -18.85 -16.48 -3.47
CA PRO A 74 -20.14 -15.96 -3.03
C PRO A 74 -20.88 -17.08 -2.31
N GLN A 75 -21.29 -16.86 -1.08
CA GLN A 75 -22.30 -17.71 -0.44
C GLN A 75 -23.65 -17.40 -1.08
N GLU A 76 -24.42 -18.43 -1.37
CA GLU A 76 -25.75 -18.26 -1.99
C GLU A 76 -26.58 -17.20 -1.24
N GLY A 77 -27.02 -16.18 -1.97
CA GLY A 77 -27.86 -15.11 -1.45
C GLY A 77 -27.14 -13.87 -0.88
N GLN A 78 -25.81 -13.80 -0.96
CA GLN A 78 -25.06 -12.60 -0.51
C GLN A 78 -24.35 -11.91 -1.68
N GLU A 79 -24.69 -10.63 -1.90
CA GLU A 79 -23.96 -9.80 -2.86
C GLU A 79 -22.59 -9.43 -2.26
N GLY A 80 -21.51 -10.03 -2.77
CA GLY A 80 -20.15 -9.60 -2.48
C GLY A 80 -19.70 -8.49 -3.44
N GLY A 81 -18.70 -7.72 -3.06
CA GLY A 81 -18.13 -6.70 -3.94
C GLY A 81 -17.27 -5.68 -3.20
N ILE A 82 -16.77 -4.70 -3.96
CA ILE A 82 -16.02 -3.57 -3.39
C ILE A 82 -16.89 -2.32 -3.48
N GLY A 83 -17.02 -1.62 -2.35
CA GLY A 83 -17.68 -0.31 -2.26
C GLY A 83 -16.64 0.81 -2.24
N PHE A 84 -17.08 2.02 -2.64
CA PHE A 84 -16.24 3.21 -2.64
C PHE A 84 -16.97 4.34 -1.92
N THR A 85 -16.57 4.62 -0.69
CA THR A 85 -17.10 5.72 0.13
C THR A 85 -16.08 6.10 1.18
N PHE A 86 -15.82 7.41 1.37
CA PHE A 86 -14.85 7.87 2.36
C PHE A 86 -15.28 7.51 3.78
N GLY A 87 -14.39 6.84 4.49
CA GLY A 87 -14.53 6.54 5.92
C GLY A 87 -15.68 5.59 6.29
N HIS A 88 -16.28 4.89 5.32
CA HIS A 88 -17.50 4.09 5.53
C HIS A 88 -17.40 3.14 6.72
N VAL A 89 -16.36 2.32 6.77
CA VAL A 89 -16.15 1.38 7.89
C VAL A 89 -15.62 2.11 9.13
N TRP A 90 -14.68 3.02 8.96
CA TRP A 90 -14.05 3.74 10.05
C TRP A 90 -15.03 4.60 10.87
N ALA A 91 -16.01 5.24 10.22
CA ALA A 91 -17.00 6.06 10.88
C ALA A 91 -17.87 5.29 11.88
N GLN A 92 -17.98 3.99 11.76
CA GLN A 92 -18.73 3.13 12.68
C GLN A 92 -17.99 2.90 14.00
N TYR A 93 -16.65 3.01 13.98
CA TYR A 93 -15.78 2.77 15.14
C TYR A 93 -15.21 4.05 15.74
N CYS A 94 -15.25 5.16 15.00
CA CYS A 94 -14.62 6.40 15.40
C CYS A 94 -15.58 7.59 15.24
N GLY A 95 -15.98 8.20 16.36
CA GLY A 95 -16.90 9.33 16.37
C GLY A 95 -16.31 10.63 15.80
N ASN A 96 -14.98 10.77 15.74
CA ASN A 96 -14.30 11.92 15.13
C ASN A 96 -13.15 11.45 14.25
N LEU A 97 -13.49 11.07 13.04
CA LEU A 97 -12.53 10.51 12.08
C LEU A 97 -11.39 11.48 11.71
N PRO A 98 -11.64 12.78 11.43
CA PRO A 98 -10.55 13.74 11.15
C PRO A 98 -9.55 13.84 12.31
N LEU A 99 -10.01 13.88 13.55
CA LEU A 99 -9.15 13.94 14.72
C LEU A 99 -8.31 12.66 14.85
N ALA A 100 -8.92 11.49 14.66
CA ALA A 100 -8.23 10.21 14.74
C ALA A 100 -7.12 10.10 13.68
N ILE A 101 -7.40 10.52 12.43
CA ILE A 101 -6.40 10.56 11.36
C ILE A 101 -5.28 11.53 11.73
N GLY A 102 -5.61 12.73 12.19
CA GLY A 102 -4.62 13.73 12.58
C GLY A 102 -3.69 13.25 13.69
N LEU A 103 -4.24 12.60 14.72
CA LEU A 103 -3.46 12.04 15.82
C LEU A 103 -2.59 10.85 15.37
N ALA A 104 -3.09 10.00 14.47
CA ALA A 104 -2.36 8.83 13.98
C ALA A 104 -1.12 9.21 13.18
N ILE A 105 -1.13 10.32 12.43
CA ILE A 105 -0.04 10.71 11.53
C ILE A 105 0.63 12.04 11.93
N GLY A 106 0.21 12.65 13.04
CA GLY A 106 0.64 13.99 13.44
C GLY A 106 2.16 14.16 13.54
N PHE A 107 2.85 13.18 14.16
CA PHE A 107 4.32 13.22 14.26
C PHE A 107 5.01 13.14 12.89
N PRO A 108 4.74 12.14 12.02
CA PRO A 108 5.30 12.13 10.68
C PRO A 108 4.99 13.39 9.86
N ILE A 109 3.78 13.95 9.96
CA ILE A 109 3.44 15.22 9.29
C ILE A 109 4.30 16.37 9.82
N LEU A 110 4.49 16.47 11.12
CA LEU A 110 5.34 17.51 11.69
C LEU A 110 6.77 17.42 11.15
N VAL A 111 7.34 16.21 11.16
CA VAL A 111 8.68 15.96 10.58
C VAL A 111 8.71 16.31 9.09
N LEU A 112 7.68 15.95 8.34
CA LEU A 112 7.58 16.30 6.93
C LEU A 112 7.57 17.81 6.70
N LEU A 113 6.81 18.56 7.46
CA LEU A 113 6.73 20.02 7.33
C LEU A 113 8.08 20.70 7.65
N LEU A 114 8.79 20.19 8.66
CA LEU A 114 10.11 20.72 9.05
C LEU A 114 11.23 20.31 8.08
N ASN A 115 11.11 19.13 7.45
CA ASN A 115 12.14 18.52 6.60
C ASN A 115 11.63 18.23 5.18
N TYR A 116 10.70 19.04 4.65
CA TYR A 116 10.07 18.75 3.35
C TYR A 116 11.06 18.61 2.18
N LYS A 117 12.23 19.24 2.26
CA LYS A 117 13.29 19.17 1.26
C LYS A 117 13.88 17.75 1.13
N GLU A 118 13.84 16.97 2.21
CA GLU A 118 14.37 15.60 2.24
C GLU A 118 13.52 14.64 1.40
N LEU A 119 12.23 14.93 1.17
CA LEU A 119 11.42 14.17 0.22
C LEU A 119 12.02 14.12 -1.20
N HIS A 120 12.76 15.17 -1.59
CA HIS A 120 13.39 15.22 -2.91
C HIS A 120 14.73 14.53 -2.95
N LYS A 121 15.44 14.47 -1.82
CA LYS A 121 16.80 13.92 -1.71
C LYS A 121 16.77 12.44 -1.36
N ASP A 122 15.98 12.07 -0.35
CA ASP A 122 15.91 10.70 0.15
C ASP A 122 14.78 9.90 -0.55
N SER A 123 15.18 8.86 -1.25
CA SER A 123 14.25 7.97 -1.96
C SER A 123 13.46 7.05 -1.02
N ILE A 124 14.04 6.67 0.14
CA ILE A 124 13.38 5.82 1.14
C ILE A 124 12.29 6.64 1.83
N TYR A 125 12.63 7.86 2.27
CA TYR A 125 11.65 8.77 2.88
C TYR A 125 10.49 9.09 1.94
N ARG A 126 10.78 9.39 0.68
CA ARG A 126 9.74 9.61 -0.33
C ARG A 126 8.86 8.37 -0.54
N PHE A 127 9.47 7.18 -0.62
CA PHE A 127 8.72 5.94 -0.82
C PHE A 127 7.84 5.60 0.38
N SER A 128 8.30 5.84 1.60
CA SER A 128 7.50 5.64 2.81
C SER A 128 6.22 6.48 2.79
N TRP A 129 6.30 7.74 2.34
CA TRP A 129 5.12 8.59 2.14
C TRP A 129 4.21 8.13 1.00
N GLN A 130 4.77 7.58 -0.08
CA GLN A 130 3.97 7.00 -1.17
C GLN A 130 3.18 5.78 -0.69
N VAL A 131 3.81 4.92 0.11
CA VAL A 131 3.15 3.77 0.73
C VAL A 131 2.05 4.24 1.69
N TYR A 132 2.33 5.26 2.52
CA TYR A 132 1.33 5.84 3.41
C TYR A 132 0.12 6.37 2.64
N VAL A 133 0.33 7.23 1.65
CA VAL A 133 -0.77 7.80 0.86
C VAL A 133 -1.59 6.72 0.17
N MET A 134 -0.94 5.71 -0.43
CA MET A 134 -1.64 4.62 -1.09
C MET A 134 -2.47 3.81 -0.10
N SER A 135 -1.89 3.48 1.06
CA SER A 135 -2.59 2.74 2.11
C SER A 135 -3.76 3.53 2.70
N PHE A 136 -3.60 4.83 2.86
CA PHE A 136 -4.67 5.74 3.29
C PHE A 136 -5.84 5.74 2.29
N LEU A 137 -5.54 5.93 1.01
CA LEU A 137 -6.57 5.93 -0.03
C LEU A 137 -7.34 4.60 -0.06
N MET A 138 -6.64 3.48 0.05
CA MET A 138 -7.31 2.17 0.08
C MET A 138 -8.15 1.99 1.33
N ALA A 139 -7.61 2.29 2.52
CA ALA A 139 -8.27 2.05 3.80
C ALA A 139 -9.48 2.95 4.05
N PHE A 140 -9.46 4.17 3.53
CA PHE A 140 -10.51 5.15 3.80
C PHE A 140 -11.53 5.27 2.67
N PHE A 141 -11.23 4.80 1.47
CA PHE A 141 -12.16 4.88 0.34
C PHE A 141 -12.73 3.54 -0.09
N LEU A 142 -12.04 2.42 0.20
CA LEU A 142 -12.48 1.09 -0.21
C LEU A 142 -13.01 0.29 0.98
N TYR A 143 -14.08 -0.45 0.75
CA TYR A 143 -14.61 -1.41 1.71
C TYR A 143 -15.19 -2.63 0.98
N GLU A 144 -15.25 -3.77 1.67
CA GLU A 144 -15.94 -4.95 1.16
C GLU A 144 -17.44 -4.82 1.43
N LYS A 145 -18.27 -5.19 0.46
CA LYS A 145 -19.73 -5.27 0.63
C LYS A 145 -20.12 -6.64 1.16
N GLY A 146 -21.22 -6.69 1.90
CA GLY A 146 -21.79 -7.92 2.41
C GLY A 146 -21.26 -8.30 3.80
N PHE A 147 -21.22 -9.60 4.11
CA PHE A 147 -20.94 -10.08 5.48
C PHE A 147 -19.54 -9.72 6.02
N ARG A 148 -18.60 -9.39 5.14
CA ARG A 148 -17.22 -9.02 5.49
C ARG A 148 -16.98 -7.52 5.55
N GLU A 149 -18.02 -6.71 5.49
CA GLU A 149 -17.92 -5.26 5.47
C GLU A 149 -17.12 -4.71 6.66
N MET A 150 -17.28 -5.33 7.83
CA MET A 150 -16.65 -4.91 9.08
C MET A 150 -15.26 -5.54 9.34
N ASP A 151 -14.76 -6.40 8.44
CA ASP A 151 -13.48 -7.10 8.64
C ASP A 151 -12.24 -6.21 8.47
N PHE A 152 -12.42 -4.95 8.10
CA PHE A 152 -11.32 -3.99 7.86
C PHE A 152 -10.26 -4.48 6.86
N ASN A 153 -10.60 -5.34 5.91
CA ASN A 153 -9.62 -5.99 5.05
C ASN A 153 -8.73 -5.00 4.27
N PHE A 154 -9.31 -3.91 3.74
CA PHE A 154 -8.53 -2.84 3.10
C PHE A 154 -7.78 -1.96 4.10
N SER A 155 -8.19 -1.91 5.35
CA SER A 155 -7.59 -1.06 6.38
C SER A 155 -6.34 -1.64 7.02
N TRP A 156 -6.14 -2.97 6.94
CA TRP A 156 -4.90 -3.58 7.43
C TRP A 156 -3.65 -3.04 6.74
N GLY A 157 -3.75 -2.70 5.46
CA GLY A 157 -2.66 -2.05 4.72
C GLY A 157 -2.27 -0.69 5.29
N TYR A 158 -3.20 0.04 5.91
CA TYR A 158 -2.97 1.35 6.51
C TYR A 158 -2.03 1.29 7.72
N MET A 159 -2.08 0.22 8.51
CA MET A 159 -1.15 0.02 9.63
C MET A 159 0.30 -0.02 9.15
N TYR A 160 0.56 -0.67 8.02
CA TYR A 160 1.89 -0.67 7.40
C TYR A 160 2.27 0.71 6.86
N GLY A 161 1.31 1.42 6.24
CA GLY A 161 1.53 2.79 5.77
C GLY A 161 1.95 3.73 6.89
N ILE A 162 1.26 3.69 8.03
CA ILE A 162 1.63 4.44 9.25
C ILE A 162 3.04 4.02 9.70
N PHE A 163 3.31 2.74 9.85
CA PHE A 163 4.62 2.25 10.28
C PHE A 163 5.74 2.79 9.40
N PHE A 164 5.62 2.71 8.07
CA PHE A 164 6.63 3.23 7.17
C PHE A 164 6.76 4.75 7.25
N ALA A 165 5.67 5.51 7.43
CA ALA A 165 5.73 6.96 7.62
C ALA A 165 6.49 7.33 8.90
N PHE A 166 6.28 6.60 10.01
CA PHE A 166 7.02 6.81 11.26
C PHE A 166 8.49 6.44 11.12
N VAL A 167 8.81 5.29 10.54
CA VAL A 167 10.20 4.87 10.31
C VAL A 167 10.92 5.87 9.41
N GLY A 168 10.28 6.30 8.31
CA GLY A 168 10.84 7.32 7.43
C GLY A 168 11.08 8.65 8.13
N ALA A 169 10.14 9.08 8.97
CA ALA A 169 10.29 10.31 9.77
C ALA A 169 11.45 10.21 10.77
N LEU A 170 11.62 9.08 11.45
CA LEU A 170 12.72 8.86 12.38
C LEU A 170 14.08 8.83 11.66
N LEU A 171 14.17 8.18 10.49
CA LEU A 171 15.40 8.12 9.70
C LEU A 171 15.88 9.50 9.21
N VAL A 172 14.95 10.41 8.95
CA VAL A 172 15.28 11.80 8.54
C VAL A 172 15.78 12.65 9.70
N LEU A 173 15.43 12.30 10.93
CA LEU A 173 15.87 13.01 12.13
C LEU A 173 17.22 12.52 12.68
N LEU A 174 17.69 11.35 12.24
CA LEU A 174 19.00 10.77 12.58
C LEU A 174 20.09 11.24 11.63
#